data_fd223ab861e13c11887c073830d95a3e
#
_entry.id   fd223ab861e13c11887c073830d95a3e
#
_cell.length_a   1.000
_cell.length_b   1.000
_cell.length_c   1.000
_cell.angle_alpha   90.00
_cell.angle_beta   90.00
_cell.angle_gamma   90.00
#
_symmetry.space_group_name_H-M   'P 1'
#
loop_
_entity.id
_entity.type
_entity.pdbx_description
1 polymer ?
#
loop_
_entity_poly.entity_id
_entity_poly.type
_entity_poly.pdbx_seq_one_letter_code
_entity_poly.pdbx_strand_id
1 'polypeptide(L)'
;IIRLIKWTDGQGIKLVVDESFADFSDEPDNSLIEQKFIETYRRLYVMKSISKSYGVPGLRLGILVSSDTEAIAAMKKDVAIWNINSFGEYYLQIAEKYKKDYAAAMDKFRVERKRFYNELEQISGIRVIPSQANYFMIEITNGMTAKELMIKLFKNHYLLIKDLTSKLHDGKQYIRIAIRNDVDNNKMIEALKKELN
;
A
#
# COMPACT_ATOMS: atom_id res chain seq x y z
N ILE A 1 8.11 -8.69 12.40
CA ILE A 1 9.13 -8.74 11.34
C ILE A 1 10.53 -8.99 11.90
N ILE A 2 10.95 -8.36 12.98
CA ILE A 2 12.31 -8.48 13.56
C ILE A 2 12.67 -9.94 13.88
N ARG A 3 11.73 -10.73 14.44
CA ARG A 3 11.97 -12.17 14.69
C ARG A 3 12.27 -12.95 13.41
N LEU A 4 11.56 -12.62 12.33
CA LEU A 4 11.76 -13.26 11.02
C LEU A 4 13.14 -12.89 10.45
N ILE A 5 13.55 -11.62 10.53
CA ILE A 5 14.86 -11.16 10.08
C ILE A 5 15.97 -11.91 10.80
N LYS A 6 15.90 -11.99 12.14
CA LYS A 6 16.89 -12.71 12.96
C LYS A 6 16.94 -14.20 12.61
N TRP A 7 15.79 -14.82 12.42
CA TRP A 7 15.71 -16.23 12.07
C TRP A 7 16.30 -16.53 10.68
N THR A 8 15.88 -15.76 9.66
CA THR A 8 16.38 -15.94 8.29
C THR A 8 17.87 -15.68 8.18
N ASP A 9 18.38 -14.65 8.86
CA ASP A 9 19.82 -14.35 8.89
C ASP A 9 20.61 -15.47 9.53
N GLY A 10 20.15 -16.02 10.66
CA GLY A 10 20.75 -17.17 11.33
C GLY A 10 20.74 -18.46 10.48
N GLN A 11 19.79 -18.59 9.54
CA GLN A 11 19.73 -19.71 8.59
C GLN A 11 20.49 -19.45 7.28
N GLY A 12 21.13 -18.30 7.13
CA GLY A 12 21.81 -17.93 5.88
C GLY A 12 20.86 -17.57 4.73
N ILE A 13 19.58 -17.31 5.00
CA ILE A 13 18.55 -17.02 4.00
C ILE A 13 18.49 -15.52 3.72
N LYS A 14 18.50 -15.12 2.43
CA LYS A 14 18.24 -13.75 2.02
C LYS A 14 16.76 -13.44 2.18
N LEU A 15 16.44 -12.37 2.92
CA LEU A 15 15.07 -11.90 3.15
C LEU A 15 14.84 -10.58 2.40
N VAL A 16 13.83 -10.55 1.54
CA VAL A 16 13.36 -9.34 0.88
C VAL A 16 12.09 -8.87 1.59
N VAL A 17 12.08 -7.63 2.07
CA VAL A 17 10.91 -6.99 2.68
C VAL A 17 10.45 -5.85 1.78
N ASP A 18 9.17 -5.88 1.39
CA ASP A 18 8.54 -4.82 0.59
C ASP A 18 7.84 -3.83 1.53
N GLU A 19 8.41 -2.62 1.64
CA GLU A 19 7.87 -1.51 2.42
C GLU A 19 7.05 -0.50 1.57
N SER A 20 6.60 -0.88 0.38
CA SER A 20 5.87 0.03 -0.52
C SER A 20 4.60 0.64 0.06
N PHE A 21 4.08 0.11 1.17
CA PHE A 21 2.92 0.62 1.89
C PHE A 21 3.24 1.12 3.31
N ALA A 22 4.47 1.02 3.78
CA ALA A 22 4.85 1.36 5.15
C ALA A 22 4.57 2.84 5.50
N ASP A 23 4.73 3.75 4.54
CA ASP A 23 4.47 5.19 4.75
C ASP A 23 3.03 5.49 5.15
N PHE A 24 2.08 4.65 4.74
CA PHE A 24 0.67 4.82 5.09
C PHE A 24 0.34 4.37 6.51
N SER A 25 1.23 3.62 7.17
CA SER A 25 0.98 3.07 8.50
C SER A 25 0.84 4.15 9.57
N ASP A 26 0.29 3.75 10.72
CA ASP A 26 0.21 4.64 11.89
C ASP A 26 1.60 4.89 12.52
N GLU A 27 2.57 4.04 12.20
CA GLU A 27 3.96 4.11 12.67
C GLU A 27 4.94 4.15 11.47
N PRO A 28 4.93 5.22 10.65
CA PRO A 28 5.73 5.29 9.43
C PRO A 28 7.23 5.31 9.69
N ASP A 29 7.64 5.73 10.90
CA ASP A 29 9.05 5.80 11.31
C ASP A 29 9.65 4.44 11.67
N ASN A 30 8.83 3.39 11.80
CA ASN A 30 9.28 2.01 12.02
C ASN A 30 9.75 1.33 10.72
N SER A 31 10.55 2.03 9.92
CA SER A 31 11.11 1.50 8.68
C SER A 31 12.35 0.65 8.93
N LEU A 32 12.51 -0.44 8.18
CA LEU A 32 13.72 -1.27 8.18
C LEU A 32 14.87 -0.66 7.35
N ILE A 33 14.63 0.46 6.66
CA ILE A 33 15.66 1.22 5.93
C ILE A 33 16.60 1.94 6.91
N GLU A 34 16.27 1.99 8.21
CA GLU A 34 17.17 2.53 9.21
C GLU A 34 18.55 1.84 9.18
N GLN A 35 19.60 2.66 9.26
CA GLN A 35 20.99 2.23 9.16
C GLN A 35 21.31 1.05 10.09
N LYS A 36 20.80 1.07 11.32
CA LYS A 36 21.04 0.00 12.31
C LYS A 36 20.59 -1.39 11.84
N PHE A 37 19.45 -1.49 11.11
CA PHE A 37 18.96 -2.78 10.59
C PHE A 37 19.77 -3.23 9.39
N ILE A 38 20.02 -2.31 8.46
CA ILE A 38 20.75 -2.58 7.23
C ILE A 38 22.20 -3.04 7.53
N GLU A 39 22.89 -2.38 8.45
CA GLU A 39 24.26 -2.74 8.82
C GLU A 39 24.33 -4.06 9.62
N THR A 40 23.31 -4.32 10.46
CA THR A 40 23.29 -5.54 11.30
C THR A 40 23.02 -6.79 10.49
N TYR A 41 22.14 -6.72 9.48
CA TYR A 41 21.64 -7.89 8.74
C TYR A 41 22.00 -7.83 7.26
N ARG A 42 23.18 -8.35 6.90
CA ARG A 42 23.69 -8.33 5.51
C ARG A 42 22.75 -9.02 4.51
N ARG A 43 21.96 -10.01 4.97
CA ARG A 43 21.01 -10.74 4.14
C ARG A 43 19.63 -10.10 4.04
N LEU A 44 19.44 -8.92 4.67
CA LEU A 44 18.23 -8.14 4.57
C LEU A 44 18.28 -7.21 3.34
N TYR A 45 17.24 -7.28 2.53
CA TYR A 45 17.00 -6.41 1.40
C TYR A 45 15.64 -5.73 1.62
N VAL A 46 15.61 -4.42 1.70
CA VAL A 46 14.38 -3.66 1.84
C VAL A 46 14.09 -2.95 0.53
N MET A 47 12.96 -3.28 -0.08
CA MET A 47 12.51 -2.61 -1.30
C MET A 47 11.31 -1.71 -0.98
N LYS A 48 11.22 -0.57 -1.67
CA LYS A 48 10.14 0.39 -1.49
C LYS A 48 9.82 1.08 -2.80
N SER A 49 8.58 0.97 -3.24
CA SER A 49 8.06 1.80 -4.33
C SER A 49 7.59 3.13 -3.77
N ILE A 50 8.15 4.22 -4.23
CA ILE A 50 7.71 5.56 -3.86
C ILE A 50 6.48 6.03 -4.66
N SER A 51 6.09 5.27 -5.68
CA SER A 51 5.01 5.64 -6.58
C SER A 51 3.64 5.79 -5.92
N LYS A 52 3.39 5.07 -4.80
CA LYS A 52 2.08 5.05 -4.14
C LYS A 52 1.96 6.17 -3.12
N SER A 53 2.84 6.20 -2.14
CA SER A 53 2.79 7.17 -1.03
C SER A 53 3.05 8.60 -1.49
N TYR A 54 3.89 8.77 -2.50
CA TYR A 54 4.17 10.09 -3.09
C TYR A 54 3.22 10.49 -4.24
N GLY A 55 2.24 9.65 -4.56
CA GLY A 55 1.25 9.98 -5.60
C GLY A 55 1.78 10.10 -7.02
N VAL A 56 2.93 9.49 -7.32
CA VAL A 56 3.63 9.61 -8.62
C VAL A 56 3.80 8.26 -9.35
N PRO A 57 2.71 7.50 -9.56
CA PRO A 57 2.80 6.14 -10.13
C PRO A 57 3.37 6.11 -11.55
N GLY A 58 3.21 7.18 -12.32
CA GLY A 58 3.72 7.30 -13.69
C GLY A 58 5.23 7.41 -13.78
N LEU A 59 5.91 7.88 -12.73
CA LEU A 59 7.37 8.05 -12.71
C LEU A 59 8.14 6.74 -12.58
N ARG A 60 7.50 5.66 -12.13
CA ARG A 60 8.09 4.30 -11.99
C ARG A 60 9.34 4.26 -11.13
N LEU A 61 9.33 4.94 -9.99
CA LEU A 61 10.44 5.03 -9.06
C LEU A 61 10.31 4.04 -7.89
N GLY A 62 11.43 3.51 -7.47
CA GLY A 62 11.57 2.66 -6.29
C GLY A 62 13.01 2.64 -5.81
N ILE A 63 13.21 2.15 -4.60
CA ILE A 63 14.52 1.97 -3.99
C ILE A 63 14.69 0.54 -3.52
N LEU A 64 15.91 0.05 -3.53
CA LEU A 64 16.36 -1.18 -2.89
C LEU A 64 17.55 -0.85 -2.01
N VAL A 65 17.48 -1.24 -0.74
CA VAL A 65 18.50 -0.96 0.26
C VAL A 65 19.00 -2.28 0.87
N SER A 66 20.30 -2.46 0.94
CA SER A 66 20.96 -3.59 1.61
C SER A 66 22.42 -3.23 1.90
N SER A 67 23.01 -3.86 2.92
CA SER A 67 24.46 -3.79 3.16
C SER A 67 25.24 -4.88 2.41
N ASP A 68 24.59 -5.75 1.62
CA ASP A 68 25.23 -6.68 0.69
C ASP A 68 25.73 -5.91 -0.55
N THR A 69 26.86 -5.21 -0.39
CA THR A 69 27.43 -4.35 -1.44
C THR A 69 27.82 -5.12 -2.70
N GLU A 70 28.17 -6.39 -2.59
CA GLU A 70 28.50 -7.25 -3.73
C GLU A 70 27.24 -7.52 -4.57
N ALA A 71 26.13 -7.89 -3.93
CA ALA A 71 24.86 -8.10 -4.61
C ALA A 71 24.33 -6.79 -5.23
N ILE A 72 24.41 -5.68 -4.53
CA ILE A 72 24.02 -4.36 -5.07
C ILE A 72 24.89 -3.99 -6.28
N ALA A 73 26.20 -4.22 -6.21
CA ALA A 73 27.10 -3.95 -7.33
C ALA A 73 26.81 -4.84 -8.55
N ALA A 74 26.48 -6.12 -8.33
CA ALA A 74 26.07 -7.03 -9.41
C ALA A 74 24.78 -6.56 -10.07
N MET A 75 23.73 -6.23 -9.26
CA MET A 75 22.46 -5.70 -9.80
C MET A 75 22.65 -4.41 -10.61
N LYS A 76 23.55 -3.51 -10.17
CA LYS A 76 23.85 -2.27 -10.92
C LYS A 76 24.42 -2.52 -12.31
N LYS A 77 25.09 -3.64 -12.54
CA LYS A 77 25.60 -4.00 -13.87
C LYS A 77 24.50 -4.49 -14.82
N ASP A 78 23.42 -5.03 -14.26
CA ASP A 78 22.31 -5.63 -15.02
C ASP A 78 21.17 -4.64 -15.28
N VAL A 79 21.15 -3.48 -14.61
CA VAL A 79 20.13 -2.45 -14.89
C VAL A 79 20.42 -1.73 -16.20
N ALA A 80 19.35 -1.34 -16.91
CA ALA A 80 19.48 -0.54 -18.13
C ALA A 80 20.21 0.78 -17.84
N ILE A 81 20.99 1.27 -18.81
CA ILE A 81 21.74 2.54 -18.70
C ILE A 81 20.79 3.69 -18.30
N TRP A 82 19.54 3.67 -18.81
CA TRP A 82 18.51 4.68 -18.56
C TRP A 82 17.34 4.08 -17.78
N ASN A 83 17.65 3.49 -16.62
CA ASN A 83 16.66 2.86 -15.77
C ASN A 83 15.73 3.85 -15.06
N ILE A 84 16.14 5.12 -14.96
CA ILE A 84 15.31 6.22 -14.43
C ILE A 84 15.03 7.18 -15.60
N ASN A 85 13.75 7.49 -15.83
CA ASN A 85 13.38 8.46 -16.86
C ASN A 85 13.62 9.90 -16.38
N SER A 86 13.76 10.85 -17.31
CA SER A 86 14.10 12.25 -17.01
C SER A 86 13.12 12.95 -16.08
N PHE A 87 11.81 12.62 -16.14
CA PHE A 87 10.83 13.17 -15.21
C PHE A 87 11.01 12.61 -13.80
N GLY A 88 11.36 11.33 -13.68
CA GLY A 88 11.69 10.70 -12.42
C GLY A 88 12.94 11.30 -11.79
N GLU A 89 13.98 11.54 -12.58
CA GLU A 89 15.21 12.20 -12.14
C GLU A 89 14.93 13.62 -11.63
N TYR A 90 14.23 14.43 -12.40
CA TYR A 90 13.83 15.77 -12.00
C TYR A 90 12.99 15.77 -10.71
N TYR A 91 12.04 14.84 -10.61
CA TYR A 91 11.24 14.68 -9.39
C TYR A 91 12.11 14.43 -8.16
N LEU A 92 13.08 13.52 -8.24
CA LEU A 92 13.99 13.21 -7.14
C LEU A 92 14.81 14.44 -6.71
N GLN A 93 15.25 15.28 -7.66
CA GLN A 93 16.00 16.51 -7.37
C GLN A 93 15.19 17.53 -6.57
N ILE A 94 13.85 17.58 -6.79
CA ILE A 94 12.99 18.56 -6.11
C ILE A 94 12.24 18.00 -4.90
N ALA A 95 12.23 16.67 -4.69
CA ALA A 95 11.41 16.00 -3.68
C ALA A 95 11.64 16.52 -2.25
N GLU A 96 12.89 16.78 -1.87
CA GLU A 96 13.23 17.27 -0.53
C GLU A 96 12.58 18.64 -0.23
N LYS A 97 12.38 19.48 -1.24
CA LYS A 97 11.70 20.77 -1.09
C LYS A 97 10.27 20.63 -0.58
N TYR A 98 9.60 19.52 -0.91
CA TYR A 98 8.19 19.27 -0.58
C TYR A 98 8.00 18.27 0.58
N LYS A 99 9.05 17.95 1.32
CA LYS A 99 9.02 17.00 2.43
C LYS A 99 7.99 17.35 3.51
N LYS A 100 7.84 18.64 3.83
CA LYS A 100 6.84 19.10 4.82
C LYS A 100 5.41 18.92 4.31
N ASP A 101 5.18 19.21 3.02
CA ASP A 101 3.87 19.05 2.41
C ASP A 101 3.49 17.57 2.34
N TYR A 102 4.46 16.71 2.02
CA TYR A 102 4.29 15.26 2.05
C TYR A 102 3.89 14.76 3.45
N ALA A 103 4.62 15.16 4.49
CA ALA A 103 4.32 14.78 5.87
C ALA A 103 2.90 15.19 6.28
N ALA A 104 2.52 16.45 6.00
CA ALA A 104 1.18 16.96 6.28
C ALA A 104 0.08 16.20 5.51
N ALA A 105 0.35 15.81 4.26
CA ALA A 105 -0.58 15.01 3.46
C ALA A 105 -0.76 13.60 4.05
N MET A 106 0.32 12.97 4.52
CA MET A 106 0.27 11.65 5.15
C MET A 106 -0.47 11.67 6.50
N ASP A 107 -0.33 12.75 7.29
CA ASP A 107 -1.10 12.93 8.54
C ASP A 107 -2.61 13.03 8.23
N LYS A 108 -2.99 13.84 7.27
CA LYS A 108 -4.40 13.96 6.83
C LYS A 108 -4.92 12.60 6.33
N PHE A 109 -4.11 11.86 5.60
CA PHE A 109 -4.47 10.54 5.11
C PHE A 109 -4.76 9.57 6.27
N ARG A 110 -3.91 9.51 7.30
CA ARG A 110 -4.11 8.62 8.47
C ARG A 110 -5.40 8.95 9.22
N VAL A 111 -5.69 10.24 9.42
CA VAL A 111 -6.95 10.70 10.03
C VAL A 111 -8.15 10.23 9.19
N GLU A 112 -8.10 10.45 7.88
CA GLU A 112 -9.19 10.07 6.97
C GLU A 112 -9.36 8.54 6.87
N ARG A 113 -8.27 7.76 6.86
CA ARG A 113 -8.34 6.29 6.92
C ARG A 113 -9.10 5.82 8.14
N LYS A 114 -8.79 6.37 9.33
CA LYS A 114 -9.47 6.02 10.58
C LYS A 114 -10.94 6.39 10.53
N ARG A 115 -11.28 7.59 10.05
CA ARG A 115 -12.67 8.03 9.90
C ARG A 115 -13.44 7.10 8.96
N PHE A 116 -12.88 6.85 7.77
CA PHE A 116 -13.51 6.00 6.76
C PHE A 116 -13.70 4.56 7.26
N TYR A 117 -12.73 4.00 7.97
CA TYR A 117 -12.84 2.70 8.61
C TYR A 117 -14.05 2.65 9.56
N ASN A 118 -14.16 3.61 10.48
CA ASN A 118 -15.25 3.67 11.47
C ASN A 118 -16.63 3.78 10.81
N GLU A 119 -16.75 4.54 9.74
CA GLU A 119 -17.99 4.67 8.98
C GLU A 119 -18.37 3.38 8.23
N LEU A 120 -17.39 2.71 7.65
CA LEU A 120 -17.62 1.43 6.97
C LEU A 120 -18.05 0.32 7.92
N GLU A 121 -17.53 0.29 9.16
CA GLU A 121 -17.93 -0.69 10.17
C GLU A 121 -19.41 -0.56 10.60
N GLN A 122 -20.04 0.59 10.36
CA GLN A 122 -21.47 0.81 10.65
C GLN A 122 -22.39 0.27 9.54
N ILE A 123 -21.82 -0.22 8.42
CA ILE A 123 -22.62 -0.73 7.30
C ILE A 123 -22.91 -2.21 7.54
N SER A 124 -24.19 -2.57 7.62
CA SER A 124 -24.60 -3.98 7.69
C SER A 124 -24.30 -4.72 6.38
N GLY A 125 -24.09 -6.03 6.47
CA GLY A 125 -23.81 -6.88 5.30
C GLY A 125 -22.36 -6.85 4.81
N ILE A 126 -21.45 -6.20 5.53
CA ILE A 126 -20.00 -6.25 5.28
C ILE A 126 -19.21 -6.41 6.58
N ARG A 127 -17.97 -6.91 6.43
CA ARG A 127 -16.95 -6.92 7.48
C ARG A 127 -15.68 -6.29 6.93
N VAL A 128 -15.25 -5.20 7.54
CA VAL A 128 -14.05 -4.48 7.13
C VAL A 128 -12.82 -5.13 7.78
N ILE A 129 -11.80 -5.42 6.98
CA ILE A 129 -10.51 -5.91 7.47
C ILE A 129 -9.64 -4.70 7.80
N PRO A 130 -9.14 -4.54 9.05
CA PRO A 130 -8.24 -3.46 9.42
C PRO A 130 -7.02 -3.40 8.49
N SER A 131 -6.62 -2.21 8.09
CA SER A 131 -5.54 -2.00 7.14
C SER A 131 -4.62 -0.86 7.53
N GLN A 132 -3.33 -1.05 7.29
CA GLN A 132 -2.29 -0.03 7.40
C GLN A 132 -1.86 0.52 6.02
N ALA A 133 -2.52 0.07 4.93
CA ALA A 133 -2.28 0.52 3.56
C ALA A 133 -3.25 1.65 3.16
N ASN A 134 -3.25 2.01 1.89
CA ASN A 134 -4.15 3.00 1.31
C ASN A 134 -5.43 2.39 0.71
N TYR A 135 -5.84 1.24 1.22
CA TYR A 135 -7.08 0.56 0.82
C TYR A 135 -7.60 -0.32 1.96
N PHE A 136 -8.89 -0.64 1.92
CA PHE A 136 -9.48 -1.68 2.74
C PHE A 136 -9.85 -2.90 1.90
N MET A 137 -9.65 -4.08 2.49
CA MET A 137 -10.27 -5.31 2.08
C MET A 137 -11.56 -5.49 2.87
N ILE A 138 -12.64 -5.82 2.20
CA ILE A 138 -13.97 -5.95 2.78
C ILE A 138 -14.57 -7.29 2.38
N GLU A 139 -15.02 -8.07 3.35
CA GLU A 139 -15.83 -9.27 3.14
C GLU A 139 -17.31 -8.88 3.04
N ILE A 140 -18.01 -9.39 2.03
CA ILE A 140 -19.44 -9.22 1.87
C ILE A 140 -20.12 -10.39 2.60
N THR A 141 -21.03 -10.09 3.53
CA THR A 141 -21.64 -11.07 4.45
C THR A 141 -23.15 -11.23 4.29
N ASN A 142 -23.79 -10.45 3.40
CA ASN A 142 -25.25 -10.48 3.18
C ASN A 142 -25.68 -11.45 2.05
N GLY A 143 -24.78 -12.26 1.52
CA GLY A 143 -25.05 -13.23 0.44
C GLY A 143 -24.89 -12.68 -0.98
N MET A 144 -24.66 -11.37 -1.17
CA MET A 144 -24.35 -10.79 -2.47
C MET A 144 -22.93 -11.18 -2.90
N THR A 145 -22.72 -11.41 -4.18
CA THR A 145 -21.39 -11.67 -4.72
C THR A 145 -20.58 -10.36 -4.91
N ALA A 146 -19.27 -10.44 -4.81
CA ALA A 146 -18.37 -9.32 -5.07
C ALA A 146 -18.56 -8.73 -6.49
N LYS A 147 -18.83 -9.62 -7.47
CA LYS A 147 -19.10 -9.22 -8.85
C LYS A 147 -20.41 -8.43 -8.98
N GLU A 148 -21.48 -8.88 -8.33
CA GLU A 148 -22.77 -8.16 -8.33
C GLU A 148 -22.64 -6.78 -7.72
N LEU A 149 -22.00 -6.65 -6.53
CA LEU A 149 -21.77 -5.38 -5.88
C LEU A 149 -20.91 -4.45 -6.75
N MET A 150 -19.84 -4.96 -7.36
CA MET A 150 -18.99 -4.20 -8.28
C MET A 150 -19.80 -3.65 -9.46
N ILE A 151 -20.66 -4.45 -10.07
CA ILE A 151 -21.50 -4.03 -11.20
C ILE A 151 -22.51 -2.96 -10.78
N LYS A 152 -23.17 -3.13 -9.64
CA LYS A 152 -24.11 -2.15 -9.09
C LYS A 152 -23.43 -0.81 -8.79
N LEU A 153 -22.30 -0.83 -8.07
CA LEU A 153 -21.53 0.38 -7.77
C LEU A 153 -21.06 1.10 -9.04
N PHE A 154 -20.62 0.35 -10.05
CA PHE A 154 -20.20 0.95 -11.31
C PHE A 154 -21.36 1.56 -12.09
N LYS A 155 -22.46 0.82 -12.27
CA LYS A 155 -23.60 1.28 -13.08
C LYS A 155 -24.39 2.41 -12.44
N ASN A 156 -24.62 2.33 -11.12
CA ASN A 156 -25.53 3.23 -10.43
C ASN A 156 -24.80 4.45 -9.82
N HIS A 157 -23.51 4.33 -9.53
CA HIS A 157 -22.75 5.34 -8.78
C HIS A 157 -21.45 5.79 -9.47
N TYR A 158 -21.09 5.15 -10.60
CA TYR A 158 -19.80 5.40 -11.32
C TYR A 158 -18.58 5.13 -10.42
N LEU A 159 -18.68 4.17 -9.51
CA LEU A 159 -17.62 3.76 -8.60
C LEU A 159 -17.05 2.40 -9.03
N LEU A 160 -15.77 2.36 -9.35
CA LEU A 160 -15.07 1.13 -9.71
C LEU A 160 -14.29 0.61 -8.50
N ILE A 161 -14.61 -0.61 -8.09
CA ILE A 161 -13.92 -1.33 -7.02
C ILE A 161 -13.23 -2.59 -7.57
N LYS A 162 -12.37 -3.21 -6.78
CA LYS A 162 -11.69 -4.46 -7.17
C LYS A 162 -12.35 -5.67 -6.51
N ASP A 163 -12.82 -6.61 -7.31
CA ASP A 163 -13.19 -7.96 -6.88
C ASP A 163 -11.92 -8.75 -6.54
N LEU A 164 -11.86 -9.34 -5.35
CA LEU A 164 -10.75 -10.16 -4.85
C LEU A 164 -11.10 -11.66 -4.72
N THR A 165 -12.31 -12.07 -5.07
CA THR A 165 -12.78 -13.44 -4.87
C THR A 165 -11.87 -14.48 -5.52
N SER A 166 -11.33 -14.17 -6.70
CA SER A 166 -10.38 -15.05 -7.40
C SER A 166 -8.98 -15.11 -6.77
N LYS A 167 -8.71 -14.31 -5.72
CA LYS A 167 -7.41 -14.25 -5.05
C LYS A 167 -7.35 -15.05 -3.75
N LEU A 168 -8.54 -15.32 -3.17
CA LEU A 168 -8.69 -15.89 -1.82
C LEU A 168 -9.51 -17.15 -1.89
N HIS A 169 -9.15 -18.23 -2.25
CA HIS A 169 -9.90 -19.47 -2.53
C HIS A 169 -10.57 -20.11 -1.27
N ASP A 170 -11.18 -19.29 -0.40
CA ASP A 170 -11.84 -19.70 0.84
C ASP A 170 -13.38 -19.76 0.75
N GLY A 171 -13.94 -19.57 -0.46
CA GLY A 171 -15.38 -19.59 -0.72
C GLY A 171 -16.14 -18.32 -0.33
N LYS A 172 -15.47 -17.31 0.21
CA LYS A 172 -16.06 -16.04 0.61
C LYS A 172 -15.95 -14.98 -0.48
N GLN A 173 -16.70 -13.91 -0.31
CA GLN A 173 -16.76 -12.80 -1.25
C GLN A 173 -16.01 -11.58 -0.72
N TYR A 174 -14.99 -11.14 -1.45
CA TYR A 174 -14.15 -10.01 -1.01
C TYR A 174 -14.01 -8.95 -2.09
N ILE A 175 -14.03 -7.71 -1.65
CA ILE A 175 -13.73 -6.53 -2.47
C ILE A 175 -12.56 -5.75 -1.86
N ARG A 176 -11.92 -4.93 -2.70
CA ARG A 176 -10.95 -3.93 -2.27
C ARG A 176 -11.42 -2.56 -2.71
N ILE A 177 -11.48 -1.63 -1.76
CA ILE A 177 -11.75 -0.22 -1.99
C ILE A 177 -10.54 0.63 -1.64
N ALA A 178 -10.24 1.66 -2.43
CA ALA A 178 -9.18 2.61 -2.14
C ALA A 178 -9.65 3.63 -1.10
N ILE A 179 -8.74 4.07 -0.23
CA ILE A 179 -8.94 5.22 0.62
C ILE A 179 -8.55 6.45 -0.17
N ARG A 180 -9.48 7.41 -0.31
CA ARG A 180 -9.30 8.65 -1.05
C ARG A 180 -9.50 9.85 -0.13
N ASN A 181 -9.91 10.99 -0.68
CA ASN A 181 -10.33 12.14 0.12
C ASN A 181 -11.72 11.90 0.76
N ASP A 182 -12.11 12.78 1.67
CA ASP A 182 -13.37 12.72 2.39
C ASP A 182 -14.61 12.73 1.48
N VAL A 183 -14.59 13.53 0.42
CA VAL A 183 -15.70 13.63 -0.56
C VAL A 183 -15.92 12.29 -1.27
N ASP A 184 -14.85 11.71 -1.80
CA ASP A 184 -14.91 10.43 -2.52
C ASP A 184 -15.27 9.27 -1.58
N ASN A 185 -14.73 9.28 -0.35
CA ASN A 185 -15.02 8.24 0.64
C ASN A 185 -16.46 8.32 1.13
N ASN A 186 -17.03 9.52 1.32
CA ASN A 186 -18.45 9.71 1.67
C ASN A 186 -19.36 9.17 0.54
N LYS A 187 -19.03 9.47 -0.72
CA LYS A 187 -19.75 8.91 -1.87
C LYS A 187 -19.72 7.39 -1.88
N MET A 188 -18.59 6.77 -1.54
CA MET A 188 -18.48 5.31 -1.42
C MET A 188 -19.35 4.77 -0.29
N ILE A 189 -19.36 5.40 0.89
CA ILE A 189 -20.20 5.01 2.05
C ILE A 189 -21.67 5.03 1.66
N GLU A 190 -22.15 6.13 1.07
CA GLU A 190 -23.54 6.29 0.64
C GLU A 190 -23.95 5.24 -0.38
N ALA A 191 -23.08 4.98 -1.37
CA ALA A 191 -23.32 3.97 -2.39
C ALA A 191 -23.38 2.56 -1.79
N LEU A 192 -22.47 2.20 -0.88
CA LEU A 192 -22.49 0.91 -0.20
C LEU A 192 -23.75 0.74 0.66
N LYS A 193 -24.14 1.74 1.45
CA LYS A 193 -25.39 1.71 2.23
C LYS A 193 -26.61 1.47 1.34
N LYS A 194 -26.65 2.07 0.15
CA LYS A 194 -27.78 1.93 -0.78
C LYS A 194 -27.83 0.57 -1.45
N GLU A 195 -26.69 -0.01 -1.81
CA GLU A 195 -26.65 -1.26 -2.60
C GLU A 195 -26.64 -2.53 -1.73
N LEU A 196 -26.33 -2.41 -0.43
CA LEU A 196 -26.27 -3.53 0.50
C LEU A 196 -27.56 -3.72 1.32
N ASN A 197 -28.39 -2.68 1.43
CA ASN A 197 -29.72 -2.73 2.03
C ASN A 197 -30.76 -3.18 0.99
#